data_1408ea9de43ff147be16b5e3ff5943ac
#
_entry.id   1408ea9de43ff147be16b5e3ff5943ac
#
_cell.length_a   1.000
_cell.length_b   1.000
_cell.length_c   1.000
_cell.angle_alpha   90.00
_cell.angle_beta   90.00
_cell.angle_gamma   90.00
#
_symmetry.space_group_name_H-M   'P 1'
#
loop_
_entity.id
_entity.type
_entity.pdbx_description
1 polymer ?
#
loop_
_entity_poly.entity_id
_entity_poly.type
_entity_poly.pdbx_seq_one_letter_code
_entity_poly.pdbx_strand_id
1 'polypeptide(L)'
;LNGSNEDPLGKGTFVGLTAFHNKKHMLRAVYEGIVFSHVTHVKKLLKNCNVPKSIRLSGGAANSDVWVQIFADTLQIPIDVIENKEFGAQVAAMAAGIAVRIYENYQEAVARTVKITKTIEPRPEYKEICEEKYATYRAVIDSMSSVWSRFKN
;
A
#
# COMPACT_ATOMS: atom_id res chain seq x y z
N LEU A 1 -8.05 0.98 -11.82
CA LEU A 1 -6.92 1.67 -11.19
C LEU A 1 -7.28 3.14 -11.14
N ASN A 2 -7.75 3.61 -10.01
CA ASN A 2 -7.92 5.04 -9.80
C ASN A 2 -6.52 5.67 -9.91
N GLY A 3 -6.42 6.74 -10.70
CA GLY A 3 -5.20 7.54 -10.79
C GLY A 3 -4.71 7.94 -9.40
N SER A 4 -3.45 8.32 -9.29
CA SER A 4 -2.94 8.76 -7.98
C SER A 4 -3.81 9.91 -7.50
N ASN A 5 -4.25 9.88 -6.24
CA ASN A 5 -4.98 11.00 -5.63
C ASN A 5 -4.16 12.32 -5.62
N GLU A 6 -2.94 12.29 -6.14
CA GLU A 6 -2.03 13.43 -6.24
C GLU A 6 -2.19 14.19 -7.55
N ASP A 7 -2.59 13.50 -8.64
CA ASP A 7 -2.90 14.12 -9.92
C ASP A 7 -4.09 13.42 -10.59
N PRO A 8 -5.26 14.02 -10.62
CA PRO A 8 -6.47 13.43 -11.19
C PRO A 8 -6.36 13.17 -12.71
N LEU A 9 -5.41 13.81 -13.38
CA LEU A 9 -5.12 13.60 -14.80
C LEU A 9 -4.06 12.53 -15.04
N GLY A 10 -3.45 11.99 -13.97
CA GLY A 10 -2.39 11.01 -14.04
C GLY A 10 -2.79 9.76 -14.81
N LYS A 11 -1.92 9.32 -15.72
CA LYS A 11 -2.09 8.13 -16.56
C LYS A 11 -1.05 7.08 -16.22
N GLY A 12 -1.34 5.81 -16.54
CA GLY A 12 -0.37 4.72 -16.39
C GLY A 12 0.83 4.93 -17.30
N THR A 13 2.03 4.82 -16.73
CA THR A 13 3.28 5.05 -17.46
C THR A 13 4.35 4.07 -17.01
N PHE A 14 5.14 3.59 -17.95
CA PHE A 14 6.39 2.88 -17.68
C PHE A 14 7.55 3.74 -18.16
N VAL A 15 8.50 4.01 -17.28
CA VAL A 15 9.66 4.86 -17.57
C VAL A 15 10.95 4.03 -17.41
N GLY A 16 11.94 4.29 -18.27
CA GLY A 16 13.25 3.64 -18.19
C GLY A 16 13.28 2.22 -18.76
N LEU A 17 12.34 1.83 -19.63
CA LEU A 17 12.38 0.55 -20.32
C LEU A 17 13.54 0.50 -21.30
N THR A 18 14.27 -0.62 -21.31
CA THR A 18 15.35 -0.94 -22.23
C THR A 18 15.12 -2.32 -22.87
N ALA A 19 15.95 -2.72 -23.82
CA ALA A 19 15.88 -4.04 -24.45
C ALA A 19 16.08 -5.22 -23.47
N PHE A 20 16.66 -4.98 -22.30
CA PHE A 20 16.84 -6.01 -21.27
C PHE A 20 15.57 -6.29 -20.45
N HIS A 21 14.57 -5.40 -20.51
CA HIS A 21 13.33 -5.55 -19.75
C HIS A 21 12.37 -6.53 -20.44
N ASN A 22 11.70 -7.32 -19.64
CA ASN A 22 10.69 -8.27 -20.09
C ASN A 22 9.41 -8.16 -19.26
N LYS A 23 8.39 -8.95 -19.59
CA LYS A 23 7.08 -8.91 -18.90
C LYS A 23 7.15 -9.08 -17.38
N LYS A 24 8.14 -9.83 -16.86
CA LYS A 24 8.29 -10.02 -15.41
C LYS A 24 8.74 -8.73 -14.73
N HIS A 25 9.66 -7.99 -15.36
CA HIS A 25 10.09 -6.68 -14.87
C HIS A 25 8.94 -5.67 -14.90
N MET A 26 8.13 -5.66 -15.95
CA MET A 26 6.96 -4.79 -16.05
C MET A 26 5.92 -5.10 -14.96
N LEU A 27 5.63 -6.41 -14.74
CA LEU A 27 4.70 -6.81 -13.68
C LEU A 27 5.23 -6.42 -12.29
N ARG A 28 6.50 -6.61 -12.04
CA ARG A 28 7.16 -6.17 -10.80
C ARG A 28 7.04 -4.66 -10.62
N ALA A 29 7.28 -3.88 -11.67
CA ALA A 29 7.16 -2.41 -11.63
C ALA A 29 5.72 -1.96 -11.31
N VAL A 30 4.70 -2.67 -11.81
CA VAL A 30 3.30 -2.40 -11.44
C VAL A 30 3.08 -2.61 -9.93
N TYR A 31 3.57 -3.72 -9.38
CA TYR A 31 3.46 -3.98 -7.94
C TYR A 31 4.18 -2.93 -7.10
N GLU A 32 5.42 -2.60 -7.46
CA GLU A 32 6.20 -1.57 -6.78
C GLU A 32 5.54 -0.19 -6.87
N GLY A 33 5.04 0.20 -8.04
CA GLY A 33 4.36 1.48 -8.23
C GLY A 33 3.11 1.64 -7.36
N ILE A 34 2.30 0.58 -7.21
CA ILE A 34 1.15 0.57 -6.30
C ILE A 34 1.62 0.72 -4.85
N VAL A 35 2.66 -0.03 -4.45
CA VAL A 35 3.23 0.09 -3.10
C VAL A 35 3.73 1.51 -2.85
N PHE A 36 4.47 2.11 -3.79
CA PHE A 36 5.01 3.47 -3.65
C PHE A 36 3.91 4.53 -3.49
N SER A 37 2.78 4.36 -4.20
CA SER A 37 1.62 5.22 -3.99
C SER A 37 1.10 5.13 -2.55
N HIS A 38 0.93 3.91 -2.01
CA HIS A 38 0.53 3.72 -0.60
C HIS A 38 1.58 4.25 0.38
N VAL A 39 2.87 4.03 0.12
CA VAL A 39 3.98 4.56 0.93
C VAL A 39 3.91 6.08 1.03
N THR A 40 3.56 6.77 -0.05
CA THR A 40 3.37 8.22 -0.03
C THR A 40 2.30 8.63 0.98
N HIS A 41 1.17 7.92 1.04
CA HIS A 41 0.12 8.20 2.01
C HIS A 41 0.55 7.85 3.45
N VAL A 42 1.17 6.69 3.64
CA VAL A 42 1.68 6.28 4.96
C VAL A 42 2.71 7.28 5.48
N LYS A 43 3.66 7.73 4.66
CA LYS A 43 4.64 8.75 5.06
C LYS A 43 3.99 10.08 5.44
N LYS A 44 2.89 10.47 4.79
CA LYS A 44 2.11 11.66 5.19
C LYS A 44 1.48 11.48 6.57
N LEU A 45 0.90 10.32 6.86
CA LEU A 45 0.32 10.01 8.17
C LEU A 45 1.39 9.98 9.28
N LEU A 46 2.53 9.35 9.02
CA LEU A 46 3.62 9.22 9.99
C LEU A 46 4.31 10.55 10.35
N LYS A 47 4.07 11.63 9.60
CA LYS A 47 4.52 12.97 10.02
C LYS A 47 3.86 13.45 11.30
N ASN A 48 2.64 12.97 11.59
CA ASN A 48 1.82 13.43 12.72
C ASN A 48 1.52 12.30 13.73
N CYS A 49 2.08 11.10 13.52
CA CYS A 49 1.85 9.93 14.35
C CYS A 49 3.17 9.21 14.62
N ASN A 50 3.25 8.51 15.75
CA ASN A 50 4.37 7.62 16.02
C ASN A 50 4.40 6.47 15.01
N VAL A 51 5.60 5.97 14.71
CA VAL A 51 5.77 4.78 13.88
C VAL A 51 5.07 3.59 14.57
N PRO A 52 4.12 2.93 13.92
CA PRO A 52 3.42 1.80 14.50
C PRO A 52 4.34 0.57 14.58
N LYS A 53 4.03 -0.35 15.49
CA LYS A 53 4.75 -1.63 15.58
C LYS A 53 4.55 -2.51 14.35
N SER A 54 3.39 -2.44 13.73
CA SER A 54 3.04 -3.14 12.48
C SER A 54 1.94 -2.38 11.74
N ILE A 55 1.79 -2.67 10.46
CA ILE A 55 0.69 -2.16 9.61
C ILE A 55 -0.15 -3.35 9.16
N ARG A 56 -1.47 -3.25 9.31
CA ARG A 56 -2.40 -4.28 8.85
C ARG A 56 -2.73 -4.08 7.38
N LEU A 57 -2.52 -5.13 6.58
CA LEU A 57 -2.85 -5.16 5.16
C LEU A 57 -4.02 -6.10 4.91
N SER A 58 -5.00 -5.62 4.15
CA SER A 58 -6.17 -6.36 3.71
C SER A 58 -6.43 -6.16 2.21
N GLY A 59 -7.37 -6.93 1.67
CA GLY A 59 -7.75 -6.86 0.26
C GLY A 59 -6.84 -7.67 -0.66
N GLY A 60 -6.90 -7.40 -1.96
CA GLY A 60 -6.24 -8.21 -2.99
C GLY A 60 -4.73 -8.34 -2.83
N ALA A 61 -4.05 -7.29 -2.40
CA ALA A 61 -2.60 -7.29 -2.18
C ALA A 61 -2.19 -8.27 -1.06
N ALA A 62 -3.02 -8.47 -0.04
CA ALA A 62 -2.77 -9.37 1.07
C ALA A 62 -2.74 -10.87 0.66
N ASN A 63 -3.27 -11.21 -0.51
CA ASN A 63 -3.27 -12.58 -1.05
C ASN A 63 -1.94 -12.97 -1.74
N SER A 64 -1.01 -12.04 -1.88
CA SER A 64 0.28 -12.28 -2.55
C SER A 64 1.43 -12.01 -1.60
N ASP A 65 2.13 -13.06 -1.15
CA ASP A 65 3.28 -12.94 -0.26
C ASP A 65 4.37 -12.05 -0.84
N VAL A 66 4.58 -12.11 -2.15
CA VAL A 66 5.54 -11.25 -2.85
C VAL A 66 5.14 -9.78 -2.71
N TRP A 67 3.85 -9.48 -2.84
CA TRP A 67 3.37 -8.10 -2.75
C TRP A 67 3.43 -7.57 -1.32
N VAL A 68 3.03 -8.40 -0.34
CA VAL A 68 3.14 -8.07 1.09
C VAL A 68 4.60 -7.82 1.47
N GLN A 69 5.54 -8.64 0.96
CA GLN A 69 6.97 -8.44 1.20
C GLN A 69 7.48 -7.11 0.62
N ILE A 70 7.00 -6.70 -0.57
CA ILE A 70 7.36 -5.39 -1.14
C ILE A 70 6.88 -4.26 -0.22
N PHE A 71 5.68 -4.37 0.37
CA PHE A 71 5.20 -3.39 1.36
C PHE A 71 6.12 -3.35 2.59
N ALA A 72 6.44 -4.50 3.18
CA ALA A 72 7.30 -4.57 4.35
C ALA A 72 8.67 -3.95 4.08
N ASP A 73 9.34 -4.36 3.00
CA ASP A 73 10.68 -3.89 2.64
C ASP A 73 10.70 -2.39 2.33
N THR A 74 9.65 -1.87 1.68
CA THR A 74 9.60 -0.44 1.32
C THR A 74 9.28 0.45 2.51
N LEU A 75 8.41 -0.01 3.40
CA LEU A 75 8.03 0.75 4.61
C LEU A 75 9.02 0.57 5.75
N GLN A 76 9.80 -0.51 5.75
CA GLN A 76 10.64 -0.94 6.89
C GLN A 76 9.81 -1.08 8.17
N ILE A 77 8.57 -1.56 8.02
CA ILE A 77 7.62 -1.82 9.12
C ILE A 77 7.01 -3.20 8.87
N PRO A 78 6.88 -4.05 9.90
CA PRO A 78 6.19 -5.32 9.79
C PRO A 78 4.77 -5.18 9.23
N ILE A 79 4.37 -6.11 8.36
CA ILE A 79 3.02 -6.15 7.78
C ILE A 79 2.26 -7.33 8.34
N ASP A 80 1.18 -7.05 9.05
CA ASP A 80 0.22 -8.04 9.52
C ASP A 80 -0.83 -8.30 8.44
N VAL A 81 -0.90 -9.54 7.97
CA VAL A 81 -1.93 -10.00 7.05
C VAL A 81 -3.12 -10.50 7.86
N ILE A 82 -4.30 -9.97 7.59
CA ILE A 82 -5.52 -10.35 8.29
C ILE A 82 -6.36 -11.34 7.47
N GLU A 83 -7.00 -12.27 8.18
CA GLU A 83 -7.90 -13.25 7.59
C GLU A 83 -9.24 -12.58 7.29
N ASN A 84 -9.38 -11.93 6.13
CA ASN A 84 -10.71 -11.56 5.66
C ASN A 84 -10.71 -11.19 4.18
N LYS A 85 -11.68 -11.76 3.43
CA LYS A 85 -11.95 -11.41 2.03
C LYS A 85 -12.92 -10.23 1.91
N GLU A 86 -13.77 -10.01 2.93
CA GLU A 86 -14.85 -9.03 2.93
C GLU A 86 -14.66 -7.99 4.05
N PHE A 87 -13.52 -7.31 4.03
CA PHE A 87 -13.15 -6.36 5.08
C PHE A 87 -14.18 -5.22 5.25
N GLY A 88 -14.75 -4.73 4.15
CA GLY A 88 -15.79 -3.69 4.22
C GLY A 88 -17.03 -4.15 4.97
N ALA A 89 -17.49 -5.38 4.72
CA ALA A 89 -18.62 -5.97 5.44
C ALA A 89 -18.31 -6.17 6.92
N GLN A 90 -17.09 -6.59 7.25
CA GLN A 90 -16.65 -6.75 8.64
C GLN A 90 -16.66 -5.41 9.40
N VAL A 91 -16.14 -4.34 8.80
CA VAL A 91 -16.15 -3.00 9.42
C VAL A 91 -17.59 -2.50 9.63
N ALA A 92 -18.47 -2.70 8.65
CA ALA A 92 -19.89 -2.36 8.80
C ALA A 92 -20.55 -3.15 9.93
N ALA A 93 -20.27 -4.45 10.04
CA ALA A 93 -20.77 -5.30 11.13
C ALA A 93 -20.26 -4.87 12.50
N MET A 94 -18.98 -4.46 12.61
CA MET A 94 -18.44 -3.88 13.85
C MET A 94 -19.18 -2.61 14.24
N ALA A 95 -19.40 -1.69 13.30
CA ALA A 95 -20.14 -0.45 13.55
C ALA A 95 -21.57 -0.72 14.03
N ALA A 96 -22.28 -1.65 13.38
CA ALA A 96 -23.61 -2.08 13.81
C ALA A 96 -23.57 -2.71 15.22
N GLY A 97 -22.58 -3.58 15.49
CA GLY A 97 -22.42 -4.21 16.81
C GLY A 97 -22.16 -3.21 17.93
N ILE A 98 -21.43 -2.12 17.66
CA ILE A 98 -21.25 -1.01 18.61
C ILE A 98 -22.56 -0.26 18.83
N ALA A 99 -23.30 0.03 17.74
CA ALA A 99 -24.58 0.74 17.83
C ALA A 99 -25.63 -0.01 18.69
N VAL A 100 -25.62 -1.35 18.63
CA VAL A 100 -26.52 -2.19 19.44
C VAL A 100 -25.88 -2.71 20.74
N ARG A 101 -24.72 -2.16 21.12
CA ARG A 101 -24.01 -2.45 22.38
C ARG A 101 -23.51 -3.91 22.53
N ILE A 102 -23.24 -4.60 21.46
CA ILE A 102 -22.53 -5.91 21.46
C ILE A 102 -21.05 -5.71 21.76
N TYR A 103 -20.48 -4.58 21.28
CA TYR A 103 -19.14 -4.12 21.57
C TYR A 103 -19.20 -2.73 22.21
N GLU A 104 -18.34 -2.47 23.18
CA GLU A 104 -18.24 -1.16 23.82
C GLU A 104 -17.67 -0.11 22.87
N ASN A 105 -16.68 -0.50 22.05
CA ASN A 105 -15.95 0.37 21.15
C ASN A 105 -15.29 -0.42 20.02
N TYR A 106 -14.64 0.30 19.06
CA TYR A 106 -13.92 -0.33 17.97
C TYR A 106 -12.72 -1.16 18.40
N GLN A 107 -12.04 -0.81 19.48
CA GLN A 107 -10.90 -1.55 20.00
C GLN A 107 -11.32 -2.96 20.41
N GLU A 108 -12.43 -3.08 21.15
CA GLU A 108 -12.99 -4.37 21.53
C GLU A 108 -13.47 -5.16 20.30
N ALA A 109 -14.23 -4.52 19.40
CA ALA A 109 -14.71 -5.15 18.19
C ALA A 109 -13.56 -5.74 17.36
N VAL A 110 -12.50 -4.97 17.15
CA VAL A 110 -11.30 -5.42 16.44
C VAL A 110 -10.60 -6.57 17.17
N ALA A 111 -10.41 -6.47 18.49
CA ALA A 111 -9.77 -7.52 19.27
C ALA A 111 -10.52 -8.86 19.20
N ARG A 112 -11.86 -8.81 19.12
CA ARG A 112 -12.71 -10.02 19.07
C ARG A 112 -12.90 -10.60 17.67
N THR A 113 -12.74 -9.79 16.61
CA THR A 113 -13.15 -10.21 15.26
C THR A 113 -12.03 -10.24 14.23
N VAL A 114 -10.92 -9.52 14.45
CA VAL A 114 -9.79 -9.48 13.51
C VAL A 114 -8.74 -10.49 13.91
N LYS A 115 -8.46 -11.43 13.01
CA LYS A 115 -7.40 -12.43 13.18
C LYS A 115 -6.22 -12.12 12.25
N ILE A 116 -5.04 -12.00 12.82
CA ILE A 116 -3.79 -11.93 12.06
C ILE A 116 -3.40 -13.37 11.69
N THR A 117 -3.23 -13.64 10.40
CA THR A 117 -2.83 -14.95 9.89
C THR A 117 -1.34 -15.13 9.82
N LYS A 118 -0.63 -14.05 9.52
CA LYS A 118 0.83 -14.01 9.46
C LYS A 118 1.32 -12.57 9.56
N THR A 119 2.55 -12.42 10.02
CA THR A 119 3.31 -11.17 9.99
C THR A 119 4.49 -11.35 9.05
N ILE A 120 4.69 -10.41 8.14
CA ILE A 120 5.83 -10.37 7.23
C ILE A 120 6.79 -9.29 7.71
N GLU A 121 7.98 -9.71 8.10
CA GLU A 121 9.03 -8.81 8.56
C GLU A 121 9.72 -8.13 7.37
N PRO A 122 10.13 -6.86 7.50
CA PRO A 122 10.95 -6.20 6.51
C PRO A 122 12.35 -6.82 6.48
N ARG A 123 12.98 -6.80 5.31
CA ARG A 123 14.36 -7.22 5.12
C ARG A 123 15.27 -5.98 5.11
N PRO A 124 16.08 -5.77 6.13
CA PRO A 124 16.89 -4.55 6.27
C PRO A 124 17.84 -4.31 5.10
N GLU A 125 18.35 -5.38 4.48
CA GLU A 125 19.25 -5.31 3.32
C GLU A 125 18.62 -4.70 2.07
N TYR A 126 17.27 -4.62 1.99
CA TYR A 126 16.56 -3.99 0.88
C TYR A 126 16.20 -2.53 1.14
N LYS A 127 16.49 -1.99 2.34
CA LYS A 127 16.11 -0.64 2.72
C LYS A 127 16.60 0.40 1.72
N GLU A 128 17.91 0.46 1.50
CA GLU A 128 18.53 1.48 0.63
C GLU A 128 17.99 1.42 -0.79
N ILE A 129 17.90 0.22 -1.38
CA ILE A 129 17.40 0.06 -2.75
C ILE A 129 15.92 0.43 -2.86
N CYS A 130 15.11 0.18 -1.83
CA CYS A 130 13.70 0.59 -1.82
C CYS A 130 13.57 2.12 -1.69
N GLU A 131 14.41 2.75 -0.88
CA GLU A 131 14.44 4.21 -0.72
C GLU A 131 14.83 4.91 -2.01
N GLU A 132 15.86 4.42 -2.70
CA GLU A 132 16.32 4.95 -4.00
C GLU A 132 15.24 4.82 -5.08
N LYS A 133 14.62 3.64 -5.18
CA LYS A 133 13.51 3.40 -6.12
C LYS A 133 12.31 4.29 -5.82
N TYR A 134 11.97 4.45 -4.55
CA TYR A 134 10.88 5.35 -4.16
C TYR A 134 11.19 6.81 -4.49
N ALA A 135 12.43 7.26 -4.27
CA ALA A 135 12.86 8.61 -4.65
C ALA A 135 12.74 8.83 -6.16
N THR A 136 13.20 7.85 -6.97
CA THR A 136 13.06 7.87 -8.42
C THR A 136 11.59 7.92 -8.85
N TYR A 137 10.73 7.08 -8.24
CA TYR A 137 9.28 7.12 -8.48
C TYR A 137 8.70 8.51 -8.22
N ARG A 138 9.06 9.14 -7.09
CA ARG A 138 8.60 10.50 -6.76
C ARG A 138 9.06 11.53 -7.79
N ALA A 139 10.32 11.50 -8.18
CA ALA A 139 10.87 12.40 -9.20
C ALA A 139 10.14 12.27 -10.55
N VAL A 140 9.80 11.04 -10.96
CA VAL A 140 9.00 10.80 -12.17
C VAL A 140 7.59 11.40 -12.04
N ILE A 141 6.87 11.13 -10.94
CA ILE A 141 5.53 11.69 -10.72
C ILE A 141 5.57 13.22 -10.79
N ASP A 142 6.51 13.84 -10.10
CA ASP A 142 6.63 15.30 -10.01
C ASP A 142 6.96 15.90 -11.40
N SER A 143 7.81 15.27 -12.19
CA SER A 143 8.16 15.71 -13.54
C SER A 143 7.02 15.55 -14.56
N MET A 144 6.18 14.53 -14.37
CA MET A 144 5.07 14.22 -15.27
C MET A 144 3.83 15.10 -15.03
N SER A 145 3.72 15.76 -13.90
CA SER A 145 2.52 16.54 -13.55
C SER A 145 2.16 17.59 -14.60
N SER A 146 3.15 18.30 -15.14
CA SER A 146 2.96 19.29 -16.20
C SER A 146 2.59 18.70 -17.58
N VAL A 147 2.72 17.39 -17.74
CA VAL A 147 2.56 16.69 -19.03
C VAL A 147 1.17 16.04 -19.14
N TRP A 148 0.56 15.66 -18.02
CA TRP A 148 -0.71 14.93 -18.01
C TRP A 148 -1.84 15.61 -18.76
N SER A 149 -1.92 16.94 -18.69
CA SER A 149 -2.93 17.74 -19.41
C SER A 149 -2.84 17.65 -20.93
N ARG A 150 -1.70 17.19 -21.47
CA ARG A 150 -1.48 17.02 -22.91
C ARG A 150 -2.06 15.70 -23.45
N PHE A 151 -2.31 14.72 -22.58
CA PHE A 151 -2.96 13.45 -22.96
C PHE A 151 -4.47 13.66 -22.98
N LYS A 152 -4.99 14.12 -24.11
CA LYS A 152 -6.44 14.19 -24.35
C LYS A 152 -7.03 12.78 -24.33
N ASN A 153 -8.23 12.63 -23.76
CA ASN A 153 -9.01 11.41 -23.85
C ASN A 153 -9.56 11.25 -25.26
#